data_c2d3658b30aaf4021470cfa0a7589cd8
#
_entry.id   c2d3658b30aaf4021470cfa0a7589cd8
#
_cell.length_a   1.000
_cell.length_b   1.000
_cell.length_c   1.000
_cell.angle_alpha   90.00
_cell.angle_beta   90.00
_cell.angle_gamma   90.00
#
_symmetry.space_group_name_H-M   'P 1'
#
loop_
_entity.id
_entity.type
_entity.pdbx_description
1 polymer ?
#
loop_
_entity_poly.entity_id
_entity_poly.type
_entity_poly.pdbx_seq_one_letter_code
_entity_poly.pdbx_strand_id
1 'polypeptide(L)'
;MEEFSELQQEGADVMHSTFVHLKSFPFFRELSNWLLPFTTEHSSFGDRFNQNNGEKQMLDSMTLAAFMCNSDKYSLYFSMMQLPEEAKKMMMNQFDSQASEMIQQNKEELISKRGKLETITGQYIQDLYRFFKIYPGHLDFNDIFTMPLDFHNLSILRPYISDEESLSSIAEYYLRKNYFSDALTIFNQLAETNQESDILFQKIGYCKQMNDDLQGALEAYLRADLLNPGSKWVIRRIAGCYRSLKEPEEALKYYRRYEKLNPDNLSITISIGHCYLELRNYSEALKCFYKVDYLDSNNKAWRPIAWCSFLTGKYDQARNYYKKILANQPNTQDLLNAGHTEWALQNIKGAIEFYRQAVEKENRDFYKFQEEFNQDIPDLIVAGIEDTEISLMMDQLRYVLSDSL
;
A
#
# COMPACT_ATOMS: atom_id res chain seq x y z
N MET A 1 32.94 1.40 6.85
CA MET A 1 32.69 2.19 5.63
C MET A 1 32.00 1.36 4.56
N GLU A 2 32.38 0.09 4.35
CA GLU A 2 31.69 -0.83 3.42
C GLU A 2 30.25 -1.15 3.87
N GLU A 3 30.05 -1.55 5.13
CA GLU A 3 28.70 -1.76 5.71
C GLU A 3 27.78 -0.53 5.61
N PHE A 4 28.35 0.68 5.68
CA PHE A 4 27.61 1.93 5.52
C PHE A 4 27.09 2.13 4.10
N SER A 5 27.90 1.71 3.12
CA SER A 5 27.56 1.76 1.70
C SER A 5 26.50 0.71 1.33
N GLU A 6 26.56 -0.47 1.95
CA GLU A 6 25.59 -1.55 1.75
C GLU A 6 24.19 -1.17 2.30
N LEU A 7 24.14 -0.65 3.53
CA LEU A 7 22.87 -0.18 4.12
C LEU A 7 22.23 0.98 3.35
N GLN A 8 23.05 1.87 2.75
CA GLN A 8 22.53 2.92 1.87
C GLN A 8 22.01 2.38 0.52
N GLN A 9 22.65 1.35 -0.04
CA GLN A 9 22.19 0.70 -1.28
C GLN A 9 20.90 -0.09 -1.07
N GLU A 10 20.65 -0.60 0.13
CA GLU A 10 19.40 -1.27 0.53
C GLU A 10 18.26 -0.29 0.85
N GLY A 11 18.48 1.03 0.68
CA GLY A 11 17.47 2.06 0.90
C GLY A 11 17.25 2.42 2.38
N ALA A 12 18.18 2.06 3.27
CA ALA A 12 18.13 2.47 4.65
C ALA A 12 18.39 3.98 4.79
N ASP A 13 17.58 4.66 5.61
CA ASP A 13 17.75 6.08 5.91
C ASP A 13 19.19 6.34 6.46
N VAL A 14 19.84 7.39 5.96
CA VAL A 14 21.18 7.80 6.39
C VAL A 14 21.24 8.01 7.91
N MET A 15 20.18 8.51 8.52
CA MET A 15 20.07 8.61 9.98
C MET A 15 20.07 7.23 10.64
N HIS A 16 19.37 6.25 10.09
CA HIS A 16 19.30 4.91 10.65
C HIS A 16 20.68 4.23 10.68
N SER A 17 21.42 4.27 9.57
CA SER A 17 22.78 3.67 9.48
C SER A 17 23.77 4.35 10.44
N THR A 18 23.67 5.66 10.62
CA THR A 18 24.49 6.39 11.61
C THR A 18 24.19 5.92 13.03
N PHE A 19 22.92 5.72 13.40
CA PHE A 19 22.55 5.30 14.74
C PHE A 19 22.88 3.84 15.06
N VAL A 20 22.95 2.94 14.06
CA VAL A 20 23.43 1.56 14.26
C VAL A 20 24.86 1.55 14.83
N HIS A 21 25.76 2.32 14.24
CA HIS A 21 27.13 2.42 14.76
C HIS A 21 27.20 3.06 16.15
N LEU A 22 26.35 4.05 16.42
CA LEU A 22 26.29 4.73 17.71
C LEU A 22 25.77 3.83 18.86
N LYS A 23 25.10 2.72 18.55
CA LYS A 23 24.64 1.73 19.54
C LYS A 23 25.64 0.58 19.78
N SER A 24 26.81 0.58 19.19
CA SER A 24 27.85 -0.45 19.37
C SER A 24 28.62 -0.35 20.69
N PHE A 25 28.41 0.69 21.48
CA PHE A 25 29.08 0.88 22.77
C PHE A 25 28.75 -0.24 23.77
N PRO A 26 29.71 -0.65 24.65
CA PRO A 26 29.48 -1.64 25.70
C PRO A 26 28.27 -1.35 26.60
N PHE A 27 27.94 -0.07 26.78
CA PHE A 27 26.76 0.41 27.49
C PHE A 27 25.44 -0.23 26.97
N PHE A 28 25.29 -0.38 25.65
CA PHE A 28 24.09 -0.93 25.04
C PHE A 28 24.04 -2.47 24.99
N ARG A 29 25.04 -3.17 25.59
CA ARG A 29 24.94 -4.64 25.77
C ARG A 29 23.90 -5.01 26.83
N GLU A 30 23.66 -4.12 27.79
CA GLU A 30 22.59 -4.29 28.79
C GLU A 30 21.27 -3.74 28.23
N LEU A 31 20.25 -4.60 28.24
CA LEU A 31 18.93 -4.27 27.72
C LEU A 31 18.30 -3.05 28.41
N SER A 32 18.42 -2.95 29.74
CA SER A 32 17.90 -1.84 30.53
C SER A 32 18.40 -0.47 30.07
N ASN A 33 19.61 -0.40 29.53
CA ASN A 33 20.24 0.85 29.10
C ASN A 33 19.66 1.44 27.82
N TRP A 34 18.90 0.64 27.05
CA TRP A 34 18.21 1.13 25.86
C TRP A 34 17.02 2.03 26.17
N LEU A 35 16.42 1.85 27.35
CA LEU A 35 15.22 2.57 27.79
C LEU A 35 15.50 3.46 28.99
N LEU A 36 16.78 3.64 29.35
CA LEU A 36 17.18 4.41 30.48
C LEU A 36 17.01 5.92 30.22
N PRO A 37 16.29 6.67 31.06
CA PRO A 37 16.23 8.12 30.94
C PRO A 37 17.61 8.75 31.01
N PHE A 38 17.87 9.73 30.15
CA PHE A 38 19.16 10.43 30.16
C PHE A 38 19.25 11.34 31.38
N THR A 39 20.20 11.04 32.28
CA THR A 39 20.44 11.82 33.49
C THR A 39 21.94 12.09 33.62
N THR A 40 22.28 13.28 34.05
CA THR A 40 23.68 13.69 34.26
C THR A 40 24.35 12.99 35.43
N GLU A 41 23.59 12.33 36.31
CA GLU A 41 24.09 11.64 37.53
C GLU A 41 24.38 10.15 37.28
N HIS A 42 24.23 9.66 36.04
CA HIS A 42 24.44 8.24 35.78
C HIS A 42 25.90 7.82 35.97
N SER A 43 26.13 6.68 36.60
CA SER A 43 27.44 6.14 36.93
C SER A 43 28.39 5.95 35.71
N SER A 44 27.85 5.77 34.53
CA SER A 44 28.62 5.65 33.28
C SER A 44 29.38 6.92 32.90
N PHE A 45 29.06 8.06 33.49
CA PHE A 45 29.78 9.32 33.27
C PHE A 45 31.02 9.45 34.17
N GLY A 46 31.09 8.69 35.27
CA GLY A 46 32.19 8.66 36.20
C GLY A 46 32.44 9.98 36.94
N ASP A 47 33.54 10.02 37.75
CA ASP A 47 33.93 11.23 38.51
C ASP A 47 34.46 12.38 37.63
N ARG A 48 34.51 12.22 36.31
CA ARG A 48 34.95 13.25 35.34
C ARG A 48 34.03 14.48 35.31
N PHE A 49 32.83 14.32 35.80
CA PHE A 49 31.78 15.35 35.85
C PHE A 49 32.20 16.61 36.63
N ASN A 50 33.13 16.49 37.58
CA ASN A 50 33.50 17.59 38.47
C ASN A 50 34.69 18.43 37.95
N GLN A 51 35.29 18.09 36.81
CA GLN A 51 36.58 18.68 36.43
C GLN A 51 36.52 19.60 35.19
N ASN A 52 35.45 19.59 34.40
CA ASN A 52 35.40 20.36 33.15
C ASN A 52 34.05 21.08 32.94
N ASN A 53 34.06 22.42 33.08
CA ASN A 53 32.84 23.25 32.95
C ASN A 53 32.17 23.10 31.59
N GLY A 54 32.91 22.85 30.50
CA GLY A 54 32.35 22.67 29.15
C GLY A 54 31.56 21.36 28.99
N GLU A 55 32.05 20.27 29.58
CA GLU A 55 31.34 18.98 29.55
C GLU A 55 30.01 19.05 30.32
N LYS A 56 30.02 19.75 31.46
CA LYS A 56 28.80 19.96 32.25
C LYS A 56 27.73 20.75 31.47
N GLN A 57 28.14 21.86 30.86
CA GLN A 57 27.22 22.68 30.05
C GLN A 57 26.59 21.88 28.91
N MET A 58 27.40 21.07 28.22
CA MET A 58 26.91 20.20 27.15
C MET A 58 25.90 19.16 27.66
N LEU A 59 26.17 18.48 28.75
CA LEU A 59 25.26 17.50 29.33
C LEU A 59 23.93 18.14 29.77
N ASP A 60 23.98 19.36 30.31
CA ASP A 60 22.81 20.14 30.64
C ASP A 60 22.00 20.47 29.36
N SER A 61 22.67 20.88 28.29
CA SER A 61 22.04 21.12 26.98
C SER A 61 21.42 19.82 26.38
N MET A 62 22.11 18.69 26.49
CA MET A 62 21.59 17.38 26.06
C MET A 62 20.36 16.95 26.86
N THR A 63 20.34 17.23 28.16
CA THR A 63 19.17 16.92 29.00
C THR A 63 17.94 17.68 28.51
N LEU A 64 18.10 18.94 28.10
CA LEU A 64 17.03 19.80 27.59
C LEU A 64 16.66 19.53 26.13
N ALA A 65 17.49 18.80 25.38
CA ALA A 65 17.25 18.49 23.97
C ALA A 65 16.03 17.54 23.80
N ALA A 66 14.85 18.12 23.54
CA ALA A 66 13.60 17.40 23.36
C ALA A 66 13.52 16.61 22.05
N PHE A 67 14.29 17.01 21.03
CA PHE A 67 14.31 16.42 19.68
C PHE A 67 15.07 15.08 19.59
N MET A 68 15.78 14.70 20.65
CA MET A 68 16.62 13.50 20.69
C MET A 68 16.14 12.55 21.79
N CYS A 69 16.00 11.27 21.47
CA CYS A 69 15.66 10.26 22.48
C CYS A 69 16.83 9.97 23.43
N ASN A 70 16.52 9.36 24.57
CA ASN A 70 17.51 9.19 25.64
C ASN A 70 18.68 8.29 25.23
N SER A 71 18.42 7.19 24.55
CA SER A 71 19.46 6.29 24.08
C SER A 71 20.40 6.95 23.05
N ASP A 72 19.88 7.87 22.23
CA ASP A 72 20.68 8.62 21.28
C ASP A 72 21.56 9.67 21.98
N LYS A 73 21.09 10.27 23.06
CA LYS A 73 21.89 11.17 23.91
C LYS A 73 23.10 10.43 24.52
N TYR A 74 22.88 9.23 25.07
CA TYR A 74 23.98 8.39 25.54
C TYR A 74 24.97 8.05 24.41
N SER A 75 24.51 7.66 23.25
CA SER A 75 25.33 7.35 22.09
C SER A 75 26.20 8.54 21.67
N LEU A 76 25.57 9.73 21.57
CA LEU A 76 26.26 10.96 21.19
C LEU A 76 27.35 11.29 22.21
N TYR A 77 27.04 11.24 23.49
CA TYR A 77 28.01 11.46 24.57
C TYR A 77 29.22 10.52 24.45
N PHE A 78 29.02 9.21 24.36
CA PHE A 78 30.10 8.24 24.24
C PHE A 78 30.95 8.44 22.98
N SER A 79 30.30 8.80 21.85
CA SER A 79 31.02 9.11 20.62
C SER A 79 31.90 10.34 20.75
N MET A 80 31.41 11.39 21.40
CA MET A 80 32.17 12.61 21.62
C MET A 80 33.37 12.38 22.56
N MET A 81 33.23 11.49 23.54
CA MET A 81 34.31 11.14 24.45
C MET A 81 35.50 10.42 23.77
N GLN A 82 35.26 9.84 22.57
CA GLN A 82 36.32 9.19 21.78
C GLN A 82 37.05 10.16 20.82
N LEU A 83 36.57 11.39 20.68
CA LEU A 83 37.16 12.37 19.78
C LEU A 83 38.38 13.05 20.41
N PRO A 84 39.36 13.50 19.57
CA PRO A 84 40.43 14.40 20.02
C PRO A 84 39.86 15.69 20.61
N GLU A 85 40.55 16.29 21.58
CA GLU A 85 40.06 17.46 22.34
C GLU A 85 39.63 18.64 21.47
N GLU A 86 40.32 18.91 20.35
CA GLU A 86 39.94 19.99 19.42
C GLU A 86 38.64 19.72 18.71
N ALA A 87 38.44 18.50 18.19
CA ALA A 87 37.20 18.07 17.52
C ALA A 87 36.02 18.02 18.51
N LYS A 88 36.30 17.59 19.75
CA LYS A 88 35.34 17.57 20.85
C LYS A 88 34.81 18.97 21.14
N LYS A 89 35.70 19.96 21.32
CA LYS A 89 35.30 21.35 21.54
C LYS A 89 34.48 21.94 20.41
N MET A 90 34.85 21.65 19.16
CA MET A 90 34.13 22.14 18.00
C MET A 90 32.69 21.56 17.95
N MET A 91 32.54 20.27 18.18
CA MET A 91 31.26 19.57 18.19
C MET A 91 30.36 20.01 19.35
N MET A 92 30.96 20.25 20.54
CA MET A 92 30.25 20.79 21.71
C MET A 92 29.66 22.18 21.42
N ASN A 93 30.44 23.08 20.84
CA ASN A 93 29.99 24.44 20.50
C ASN A 93 28.88 24.41 19.45
N GLN A 94 28.97 23.52 18.45
CA GLN A 94 27.94 23.36 17.43
C GLN A 94 26.64 22.80 18.03
N PHE A 95 26.71 21.82 18.90
CA PHE A 95 25.56 21.23 19.58
C PHE A 95 24.86 22.26 20.49
N ASP A 96 25.61 23.01 21.29
CA ASP A 96 25.06 24.03 22.18
C ASP A 96 24.35 25.15 21.39
N SER A 97 24.90 25.55 20.24
CA SER A 97 24.25 26.53 19.36
C SER A 97 22.91 26.02 18.85
N GLN A 98 22.88 24.81 18.28
CA GLN A 98 21.64 24.20 17.76
C GLN A 98 20.61 23.91 18.86
N ALA A 99 21.05 23.40 20.01
CA ALA A 99 20.15 23.14 21.13
C ALA A 99 19.54 24.45 21.67
N SER A 100 20.34 25.51 21.76
CA SER A 100 19.87 26.83 22.23
C SER A 100 18.81 27.44 21.30
N GLU A 101 19.00 27.34 19.99
CA GLU A 101 18.00 27.82 19.02
C GLU A 101 16.68 27.04 19.13
N MET A 102 16.74 25.71 19.22
CA MET A 102 15.55 24.85 19.35
C MET A 102 14.83 25.06 20.68
N ILE A 103 15.57 25.23 21.79
CA ILE A 103 14.98 25.50 23.10
C ILE A 103 14.29 26.87 23.10
N GLN A 104 14.85 27.88 22.44
CA GLN A 104 14.20 29.18 22.32
C GLN A 104 12.91 29.14 21.50
N GLN A 105 12.90 28.37 20.40
CA GLN A 105 11.71 28.21 19.55
C GLN A 105 10.54 27.50 20.27
N ASN A 106 10.84 26.54 21.15
CA ASN A 106 9.83 25.69 21.80
C ASN A 106 9.67 25.98 23.31
N LYS A 107 10.15 27.11 23.79
CA LYS A 107 10.25 27.41 25.23
C LYS A 107 8.91 27.38 25.95
N GLU A 108 7.83 27.86 25.33
CA GLU A 108 6.49 27.89 25.93
C GLU A 108 5.90 26.48 26.02
N GLU A 109 6.12 25.64 25.03
CA GLU A 109 5.65 24.26 24.98
C GLU A 109 6.36 23.35 25.99
N LEU A 110 7.69 23.52 26.14
CA LEU A 110 8.51 22.77 27.10
C LEU A 110 8.22 23.14 28.58
N ILE A 111 7.69 24.31 28.86
CA ILE A 111 7.36 24.77 30.23
C ILE A 111 6.01 24.20 30.68
N SER A 112 5.06 23.93 29.80
CA SER A 112 3.78 23.37 30.16
C SER A 112 3.90 21.93 30.67
N LYS A 113 3.03 21.54 31.65
CA LYS A 113 2.99 20.16 32.12
C LYS A 113 2.66 19.17 31.01
N ARG A 114 1.81 19.58 30.07
CA ARG A 114 1.41 18.76 28.91
C ARG A 114 2.57 18.59 27.95
N GLY A 115 3.25 19.66 27.58
CA GLY A 115 4.41 19.59 26.68
C GLY A 115 5.56 18.76 27.25
N LYS A 116 5.80 18.81 28.57
CA LYS A 116 6.79 17.93 29.24
C LYS A 116 6.40 16.46 29.13
N LEU A 117 5.13 16.12 29.33
CA LEU A 117 4.66 14.74 29.23
C LEU A 117 4.77 14.23 27.79
N GLU A 118 4.35 15.06 26.82
CA GLU A 118 4.46 14.74 25.39
C GLU A 118 5.91 14.53 24.96
N THR A 119 6.83 15.35 25.42
CA THR A 119 8.27 15.20 25.17
C THR A 119 8.82 13.90 25.74
N ILE A 120 8.55 13.61 27.02
CA ILE A 120 9.02 12.37 27.70
C ILE A 120 8.44 11.14 26.99
N THR A 121 7.15 11.17 26.67
CA THR A 121 6.49 10.07 25.94
C THR A 121 7.06 9.89 24.56
N GLY A 122 7.30 10.98 23.83
CA GLY A 122 7.90 10.94 22.49
C GLY A 122 9.32 10.36 22.52
N GLN A 123 10.14 10.76 23.47
CA GLN A 123 11.50 10.22 23.64
C GLN A 123 11.47 8.72 23.98
N TYR A 124 10.58 8.30 24.88
CA TYR A 124 10.44 6.89 25.23
C TYR A 124 9.98 6.02 24.06
N ILE A 125 9.01 6.51 23.26
CA ILE A 125 8.57 5.81 22.03
C ILE A 125 9.71 5.70 21.02
N GLN A 126 10.53 6.74 20.86
CA GLN A 126 11.71 6.70 20.00
C GLN A 126 12.76 5.70 20.51
N ASP A 127 13.01 5.65 21.83
CA ASP A 127 13.92 4.66 22.43
C ASP A 127 13.42 3.23 22.20
N LEU A 128 12.10 2.96 22.36
CA LEU A 128 11.48 1.69 22.03
C LEU A 128 11.67 1.34 20.54
N TYR A 129 11.44 2.30 19.65
CA TYR A 129 11.64 2.09 18.22
C TYR A 129 13.10 1.74 17.90
N ARG A 130 14.07 2.46 18.48
CA ARG A 130 15.52 2.14 18.34
C ARG A 130 15.81 0.72 18.83
N PHE A 131 15.27 0.34 19.98
CA PHE A 131 15.42 -1.00 20.54
C PHE A 131 14.94 -2.08 19.56
N PHE A 132 13.68 -2.01 19.12
CA PHE A 132 13.11 -3.03 18.23
C PHE A 132 13.76 -3.08 16.84
N LYS A 133 14.42 -2.02 16.39
CA LYS A 133 15.10 -2.00 15.07
C LYS A 133 16.59 -2.31 15.11
N ILE A 134 17.27 -2.06 16.22
CA ILE A 134 18.74 -2.07 16.26
C ILE A 134 19.29 -3.05 17.31
N TYR A 135 18.56 -3.36 18.38
CA TYR A 135 19.06 -4.29 19.42
C TYR A 135 19.32 -5.67 18.81
N PRO A 136 20.52 -6.27 18.98
CA PRO A 136 20.87 -7.54 18.35
C PRO A 136 19.94 -8.71 18.71
N GLY A 137 19.38 -8.71 19.93
CA GLY A 137 18.39 -9.70 20.41
C GLY A 137 16.94 -9.29 20.20
N HIS A 138 16.65 -8.31 19.31
CA HIS A 138 15.28 -7.81 19.12
C HIS A 138 14.29 -8.89 18.62
N LEU A 139 14.79 -9.92 17.93
CA LEU A 139 13.96 -11.03 17.43
C LEU A 139 13.40 -11.92 18.55
N ASP A 140 13.98 -11.86 19.76
CA ASP A 140 13.47 -12.58 20.94
C ASP A 140 12.24 -11.89 21.55
N PHE A 141 11.89 -10.71 21.06
CA PHE A 141 10.76 -9.90 21.52
C PHE A 141 9.75 -9.67 20.40
N ASN A 142 8.47 -9.62 20.77
CA ASN A 142 7.44 -9.20 19.84
C ASN A 142 7.57 -7.69 19.56
N ASP A 143 7.79 -7.31 18.31
CA ASP A 143 7.88 -5.89 17.91
C ASP A 143 6.52 -5.22 18.08
N ILE A 144 6.42 -4.37 19.11
CA ILE A 144 5.17 -3.64 19.44
C ILE A 144 4.71 -2.72 18.31
N PHE A 145 5.60 -2.29 17.40
CA PHE A 145 5.25 -1.44 16.26
C PHE A 145 4.62 -2.23 15.10
N THR A 146 4.72 -3.56 15.14
CA THR A 146 4.08 -4.46 14.17
C THR A 146 2.85 -5.17 14.74
N MET A 147 2.67 -5.14 16.05
CA MET A 147 1.50 -5.74 16.70
C MET A 147 0.25 -4.89 16.46
N PRO A 148 -0.93 -5.52 16.26
CA PRO A 148 -2.19 -4.80 16.31
C PRO A 148 -2.37 -4.23 17.72
N LEU A 149 -2.55 -2.90 17.82
CA LEU A 149 -2.72 -2.23 19.10
C LEU A 149 -4.19 -2.35 19.53
N ASP A 150 -4.52 -3.42 20.25
CA ASP A 150 -5.86 -3.67 20.78
C ASP A 150 -6.14 -2.91 22.11
N PHE A 151 -5.62 -1.70 22.22
CA PHE A 151 -5.69 -0.92 23.45
C PHE A 151 -7.11 -0.47 23.81
N HIS A 152 -8.02 -0.34 22.84
CA HIS A 152 -9.41 0.02 23.08
C HIS A 152 -10.18 -1.07 23.86
N ASN A 153 -9.71 -2.33 23.84
CA ASN A 153 -10.28 -3.45 24.58
C ASN A 153 -9.68 -3.62 25.98
N LEU A 154 -8.60 -2.90 26.30
CA LEU A 154 -8.01 -2.97 27.63
C LEU A 154 -8.97 -2.40 28.69
N SER A 155 -9.33 -3.21 29.69
CA SER A 155 -10.30 -2.85 30.74
C SER A 155 -9.90 -1.59 31.51
N ILE A 156 -8.59 -1.35 31.65
CA ILE A 156 -8.07 -0.17 32.33
C ILE A 156 -8.25 1.13 31.51
N LEU A 157 -8.31 1.05 30.18
CA LEU A 157 -8.46 2.21 29.30
C LEU A 157 -9.91 2.51 28.94
N ARG A 158 -10.80 1.52 28.99
CA ARG A 158 -12.23 1.69 28.65
C ARG A 158 -12.90 2.90 29.30
N PRO A 159 -12.70 3.21 30.60
CA PRO A 159 -13.32 4.38 31.22
C PRO A 159 -12.89 5.72 30.64
N TYR A 160 -11.72 5.76 30.00
CA TYR A 160 -11.10 6.98 29.45
C TYR A 160 -11.31 7.17 27.94
N ILE A 161 -11.72 6.10 27.25
CA ILE A 161 -11.86 6.08 25.77
C ILE A 161 -13.27 5.64 25.35
N SER A 162 -14.26 5.76 26.22
CA SER A 162 -15.64 5.33 25.95
C SER A 162 -16.49 6.41 25.25
N ASP A 163 -15.99 7.62 25.16
CA ASP A 163 -16.68 8.70 24.46
C ASP A 163 -16.56 8.56 22.92
N GLU A 164 -17.56 9.09 22.20
CA GLU A 164 -17.68 8.97 20.76
C GLU A 164 -16.48 9.57 20.01
N GLU A 165 -15.92 10.68 20.47
CA GLU A 165 -14.79 11.38 19.85
C GLU A 165 -13.51 10.54 19.95
N SER A 166 -13.22 10.00 21.15
CA SER A 166 -12.07 9.11 21.38
C SER A 166 -12.17 7.84 20.57
N LEU A 167 -13.33 7.17 20.56
CA LEU A 167 -13.56 5.96 19.77
C LEU A 167 -13.41 6.23 18.27
N SER A 168 -13.98 7.34 17.78
CA SER A 168 -13.84 7.74 16.37
C SER A 168 -12.37 7.97 16.00
N SER A 169 -11.61 8.65 16.86
CA SER A 169 -10.18 8.91 16.64
C SER A 169 -9.34 7.62 16.58
N ILE A 170 -9.66 6.66 17.45
CA ILE A 170 -9.01 5.33 17.46
C ILE A 170 -9.35 4.55 16.19
N ALA A 171 -10.63 4.51 15.81
CA ALA A 171 -11.06 3.82 14.59
C ALA A 171 -10.40 4.42 13.33
N GLU A 172 -10.27 5.76 13.25
CA GLU A 172 -9.56 6.45 12.18
C GLU A 172 -8.06 6.10 12.16
N TYR A 173 -7.44 5.97 13.33
CA TYR A 173 -6.06 5.53 13.43
C TYR A 173 -5.90 4.11 12.89
N TYR A 174 -6.78 3.18 13.30
CA TYR A 174 -6.76 1.80 12.78
C TYR A 174 -6.98 1.75 11.26
N LEU A 175 -7.92 2.55 10.75
CA LEU A 175 -8.18 2.66 9.31
C LEU A 175 -6.91 3.09 8.54
N ARG A 176 -6.20 4.12 9.03
CA ARG A 176 -4.95 4.60 8.42
C ARG A 176 -3.82 3.57 8.48
N LYS A 177 -3.84 2.68 9.48
CA LYS A 177 -2.86 1.59 9.64
C LYS A 177 -3.27 0.29 8.93
N ASN A 178 -4.39 0.31 8.20
CA ASN A 178 -4.97 -0.86 7.52
C ASN A 178 -5.41 -1.99 8.48
N TYR A 179 -5.71 -1.68 9.74
CA TYR A 179 -6.30 -2.61 10.71
C TYR A 179 -7.83 -2.58 10.56
N PHE A 180 -8.30 -3.07 9.40
CA PHE A 180 -9.70 -2.91 8.99
C PHE A 180 -10.68 -3.64 9.90
N SER A 181 -10.31 -4.79 10.46
CA SER A 181 -11.17 -5.56 11.38
C SER A 181 -11.38 -4.81 12.71
N ASP A 182 -10.30 -4.23 13.26
CA ASP A 182 -10.37 -3.48 14.52
C ASP A 182 -11.13 -2.18 14.33
N ALA A 183 -10.85 -1.46 13.23
CA ALA A 183 -11.59 -0.27 12.86
C ALA A 183 -13.09 -0.55 12.69
N LEU A 184 -13.44 -1.66 12.02
CA LEU A 184 -14.82 -2.09 11.80
C LEU A 184 -15.56 -2.35 13.11
N THR A 185 -14.91 -2.98 14.08
CA THR A 185 -15.50 -3.24 15.40
C THR A 185 -15.93 -1.94 16.07
N ILE A 186 -15.06 -0.93 16.06
CA ILE A 186 -15.38 0.37 16.68
C ILE A 186 -16.41 1.13 15.86
N PHE A 187 -16.31 1.14 14.53
CA PHE A 187 -17.30 1.82 13.69
C PHE A 187 -18.71 1.20 13.85
N ASN A 188 -18.82 -0.13 14.01
CA ASN A 188 -20.10 -0.78 14.29
C ASN A 188 -20.66 -0.34 15.66
N GLN A 189 -19.83 -0.25 16.70
CA GLN A 189 -20.24 0.27 17.99
C GLN A 189 -20.74 1.72 17.90
N LEU A 190 -20.05 2.57 17.15
CA LEU A 190 -20.48 3.95 16.90
C LEU A 190 -21.78 4.02 16.10
N ALA A 191 -22.02 3.07 15.19
CA ALA A 191 -23.25 3.02 14.40
C ALA A 191 -24.49 2.62 15.20
N GLU A 192 -24.34 1.98 16.36
CA GLU A 192 -25.46 1.69 17.27
C GLU A 192 -26.06 2.98 17.86
N THR A 193 -25.23 3.98 18.09
CA THR A 193 -25.64 5.28 18.66
C THR A 193 -25.91 6.33 17.59
N ASN A 194 -25.20 6.29 16.46
CA ASN A 194 -25.26 7.29 15.39
C ASN A 194 -25.67 6.65 14.05
N GLN A 195 -26.95 6.34 13.93
CA GLN A 195 -27.52 5.66 12.73
C GLN A 195 -27.75 6.59 11.52
N GLU A 196 -27.59 7.89 11.68
CA GLU A 196 -27.85 8.89 10.62
C GLU A 196 -26.57 9.42 9.93
N SER A 197 -25.41 8.88 10.26
CA SER A 197 -24.14 9.34 9.68
C SER A 197 -23.81 8.56 8.41
N ASP A 198 -23.98 9.18 7.22
CA ASP A 198 -23.54 8.62 5.94
C ASP A 198 -22.04 8.35 5.91
N ILE A 199 -21.23 9.23 6.52
CA ILE A 199 -19.78 9.08 6.60
C ILE A 199 -19.39 7.82 7.39
N LEU A 200 -20.10 7.52 8.48
CA LEU A 200 -19.84 6.33 9.29
C LEU A 200 -20.11 5.04 8.48
N PHE A 201 -21.24 4.99 7.75
CA PHE A 201 -21.55 3.85 6.88
C PHE A 201 -20.59 3.73 5.69
N GLN A 202 -20.04 4.83 5.18
CA GLN A 202 -18.97 4.80 4.17
C GLN A 202 -17.72 4.09 4.72
N LYS A 203 -17.32 4.39 5.96
CA LYS A 203 -16.14 3.78 6.61
C LYS A 203 -16.38 2.30 6.92
N ILE A 204 -17.57 1.95 7.43
CA ILE A 204 -17.97 0.56 7.66
C ILE A 204 -17.91 -0.23 6.35
N GLY A 205 -18.50 0.30 5.27
CA GLY A 205 -18.45 -0.32 3.95
C GLY A 205 -17.03 -0.50 3.43
N TYR A 206 -16.17 0.51 3.64
CA TYR A 206 -14.76 0.42 3.25
C TYR A 206 -14.00 -0.66 4.03
N CYS A 207 -14.15 -0.72 5.34
CA CYS A 207 -13.53 -1.76 6.17
C CYS A 207 -13.99 -3.17 5.76
N LYS A 208 -15.29 -3.36 5.54
CA LYS A 208 -15.86 -4.62 5.08
C LYS A 208 -15.30 -5.01 3.71
N GLN A 209 -15.24 -4.06 2.77
CA GLN A 209 -14.66 -4.30 1.44
C GLN A 209 -13.19 -4.73 1.51
N MET A 210 -12.40 -4.13 2.40
CA MET A 210 -10.98 -4.46 2.59
C MET A 210 -10.77 -5.79 3.33
N ASN A 211 -11.80 -6.29 4.02
CA ASN A 211 -11.84 -7.62 4.64
C ASN A 211 -12.51 -8.66 3.71
N ASP A 212 -12.68 -8.37 2.41
CA ASP A 212 -13.31 -9.22 1.41
C ASP A 212 -14.80 -9.54 1.66
N ASP A 213 -15.45 -8.88 2.61
CA ASP A 213 -16.90 -8.94 2.83
C ASP A 213 -17.62 -7.99 1.84
N LEU A 214 -17.69 -8.38 0.57
CA LEU A 214 -18.28 -7.57 -0.49
C LEU A 214 -19.79 -7.34 -0.29
N GLN A 215 -20.50 -8.35 0.22
CA GLN A 215 -21.94 -8.23 0.47
C GLN A 215 -22.24 -7.27 1.61
N GLY A 216 -21.55 -7.42 2.73
CA GLY A 216 -21.71 -6.51 3.85
C GLY A 216 -21.21 -5.08 3.53
N ALA A 217 -20.19 -4.94 2.66
CA ALA A 217 -19.76 -3.63 2.16
C ALA A 217 -20.85 -2.96 1.34
N LEU A 218 -21.50 -3.71 0.43
CA LEU A 218 -22.61 -3.24 -0.39
C LEU A 218 -23.76 -2.73 0.48
N GLU A 219 -24.16 -3.49 1.49
CA GLU A 219 -25.25 -3.09 2.42
C GLU A 219 -24.92 -1.77 3.12
N ALA A 220 -23.68 -1.63 3.62
CA ALA A 220 -23.25 -0.40 4.29
C ALA A 220 -23.22 0.80 3.32
N TYR A 221 -22.72 0.60 2.10
CA TYR A 221 -22.71 1.66 1.09
C TYR A 221 -24.12 2.05 0.61
N LEU A 222 -25.03 1.09 0.47
CA LEU A 222 -26.43 1.37 0.15
C LEU A 222 -27.09 2.20 1.27
N ARG A 223 -26.79 1.91 2.54
CA ARG A 223 -27.27 2.74 3.64
C ARG A 223 -26.67 4.14 3.61
N ALA A 224 -25.38 4.29 3.32
CA ALA A 224 -24.75 5.58 3.10
C ALA A 224 -25.38 6.37 1.94
N ASP A 225 -25.70 5.69 0.84
CA ASP A 225 -26.38 6.28 -0.32
C ASP A 225 -27.81 6.72 -0.02
N LEU A 226 -28.53 5.99 0.84
CA LEU A 226 -29.87 6.37 1.29
C LEU A 226 -29.82 7.67 2.14
N LEU A 227 -28.80 7.82 2.98
CA LEU A 227 -28.62 9.01 3.82
C LEU A 227 -28.11 10.21 3.01
N ASN A 228 -27.25 9.98 2.03
CA ASN A 228 -26.66 11.03 1.18
C ASN A 228 -26.60 10.59 -0.30
N PRO A 229 -27.71 10.70 -1.06
CA PRO A 229 -27.81 10.18 -2.42
C PRO A 229 -26.91 10.86 -3.47
N GLY A 230 -26.22 11.96 -3.11
CA GLY A 230 -25.36 12.72 -4.01
C GLY A 230 -23.88 12.34 -3.96
N SER A 231 -23.46 11.45 -3.08
CA SER A 231 -22.06 11.09 -2.91
C SER A 231 -21.53 10.27 -4.09
N LYS A 232 -20.75 10.94 -4.97
CA LYS A 232 -20.09 10.28 -6.12
C LYS A 232 -19.21 9.12 -5.68
N TRP A 233 -18.54 9.26 -4.54
CA TRP A 233 -17.67 8.23 -4.01
C TRP A 233 -18.45 6.97 -3.65
N VAL A 234 -19.59 7.12 -2.94
CA VAL A 234 -20.46 6.01 -2.52
C VAL A 234 -21.05 5.31 -3.75
N ILE A 235 -21.61 6.08 -4.69
CA ILE A 235 -22.20 5.53 -5.93
C ILE A 235 -21.18 4.66 -6.68
N ARG A 236 -19.94 5.13 -6.79
CA ARG A 236 -18.86 4.37 -7.43
C ARG A 236 -18.51 3.09 -6.66
N ARG A 237 -18.52 3.13 -5.32
CA ARG A 237 -18.24 1.95 -4.48
C ARG A 237 -19.35 0.91 -4.61
N ILE A 238 -20.60 1.31 -4.57
CA ILE A 238 -21.74 0.42 -4.80
C ILE A 238 -21.62 -0.28 -6.16
N ALA A 239 -21.37 0.48 -7.23
CA ALA A 239 -21.19 -0.08 -8.57
C ALA A 239 -20.02 -1.08 -8.63
N GLY A 240 -18.92 -0.77 -7.93
CA GLY A 240 -17.78 -1.67 -7.81
C GLY A 240 -18.11 -2.97 -7.09
N CYS A 241 -18.84 -2.91 -5.98
CA CYS A 241 -19.28 -4.08 -5.22
C CYS A 241 -20.19 -4.98 -6.08
N TYR A 242 -21.21 -4.42 -6.74
CA TYR A 242 -22.08 -5.19 -7.64
C TYR A 242 -21.30 -5.90 -8.75
N ARG A 243 -20.35 -5.20 -9.37
CA ARG A 243 -19.52 -5.81 -10.41
C ARG A 243 -18.65 -6.96 -9.86
N SER A 244 -18.05 -6.78 -8.68
CA SER A 244 -17.27 -7.84 -8.01
C SER A 244 -18.13 -9.03 -7.60
N LEU A 245 -19.40 -8.79 -7.27
CA LEU A 245 -20.41 -9.83 -6.98
C LEU A 245 -20.97 -10.49 -8.25
N LYS A 246 -20.48 -10.12 -9.45
CA LYS A 246 -20.95 -10.63 -10.74
C LYS A 246 -22.41 -10.25 -11.07
N GLU A 247 -22.80 -9.06 -10.65
CA GLU A 247 -24.10 -8.44 -10.92
C GLU A 247 -23.93 -7.21 -11.82
N PRO A 248 -23.54 -7.39 -13.11
CA PRO A 248 -23.17 -6.27 -13.99
C PRO A 248 -24.36 -5.38 -14.35
N GLU A 249 -25.61 -5.89 -14.33
CA GLU A 249 -26.82 -5.09 -14.56
C GLU A 249 -27.00 -4.02 -13.47
N GLU A 250 -26.87 -4.42 -12.21
CA GLU A 250 -26.98 -3.49 -11.08
C GLU A 250 -25.79 -2.52 -11.07
N ALA A 251 -24.57 -3.02 -11.29
CA ALA A 251 -23.39 -2.18 -11.42
C ALA A 251 -23.58 -1.09 -12.49
N LEU A 252 -24.14 -1.45 -13.65
CA LEU A 252 -24.40 -0.53 -14.75
C LEU A 252 -25.37 0.60 -14.36
N LYS A 253 -26.41 0.31 -13.57
CA LYS A 253 -27.35 1.34 -13.08
C LYS A 253 -26.63 2.41 -12.25
N TYR A 254 -25.78 1.98 -11.33
CA TYR A 254 -25.02 2.90 -10.48
C TYR A 254 -23.92 3.63 -11.25
N TYR A 255 -23.18 2.99 -12.17
CA TYR A 255 -22.23 3.67 -13.02
C TYR A 255 -22.91 4.73 -13.93
N ARG A 256 -24.08 4.45 -14.47
CA ARG A 256 -24.88 5.43 -15.23
C ARG A 256 -25.36 6.58 -14.36
N ARG A 257 -25.71 6.31 -13.10
CA ARG A 257 -26.05 7.36 -12.13
C ARG A 257 -24.83 8.25 -11.84
N TYR A 258 -23.64 7.66 -11.70
CA TYR A 258 -22.40 8.41 -11.55
C TYR A 258 -22.08 9.26 -12.79
N GLU A 259 -22.21 8.69 -13.99
CA GLU A 259 -21.97 9.37 -15.26
C GLU A 259 -22.80 10.65 -15.39
N LYS A 260 -24.06 10.64 -14.96
CA LYS A 260 -24.92 11.83 -14.94
C LYS A 260 -24.38 12.94 -14.03
N LEU A 261 -23.71 12.58 -12.96
CA LEU A 261 -23.09 13.53 -12.00
C LEU A 261 -21.72 14.00 -12.43
N ASN A 262 -21.03 13.25 -13.29
CA ASN A 262 -19.70 13.58 -13.81
C ASN A 262 -19.50 12.94 -15.20
N PRO A 263 -20.01 13.59 -16.28
CA PRO A 263 -20.02 13.02 -17.63
C PRO A 263 -18.64 12.81 -18.28
N ASP A 264 -17.65 13.57 -17.82
CA ASP A 264 -16.29 13.58 -18.40
C ASP A 264 -15.34 12.57 -17.76
N ASN A 265 -15.85 11.74 -16.84
CA ASN A 265 -15.02 10.75 -16.16
C ASN A 265 -14.83 9.50 -17.03
N LEU A 266 -13.74 9.47 -17.80
CA LEU A 266 -13.41 8.36 -18.70
C LEU A 266 -13.20 7.03 -17.96
N SER A 267 -12.76 7.05 -16.69
CA SER A 267 -12.63 5.81 -15.90
C SER A 267 -13.99 5.15 -15.65
N ILE A 268 -15.05 5.93 -15.47
CA ILE A 268 -16.42 5.41 -15.35
C ILE A 268 -16.92 4.91 -16.70
N THR A 269 -16.61 5.61 -17.79
CA THR A 269 -16.95 5.14 -19.14
C THR A 269 -16.33 3.77 -19.44
N ILE A 270 -15.08 3.54 -19.02
CA ILE A 270 -14.42 2.21 -19.09
C ILE A 270 -15.19 1.19 -18.27
N SER A 271 -15.57 1.53 -17.01
CA SER A 271 -16.32 0.60 -16.14
C SER A 271 -17.69 0.23 -16.73
N ILE A 272 -18.39 1.18 -17.34
CA ILE A 272 -19.64 0.94 -18.08
C ILE A 272 -19.38 0.00 -19.26
N GLY A 273 -18.32 0.23 -20.02
CA GLY A 273 -17.92 -0.64 -21.14
C GLY A 273 -17.67 -2.08 -20.68
N HIS A 274 -17.00 -2.26 -19.52
CA HIS A 274 -16.79 -3.60 -18.96
C HIS A 274 -18.11 -4.25 -18.50
N CYS A 275 -19.05 -3.52 -17.90
CA CYS A 275 -20.35 -4.08 -17.58
C CYS A 275 -21.07 -4.57 -18.84
N TYR A 276 -21.03 -3.81 -19.94
CA TYR A 276 -21.61 -4.25 -21.22
C TYR A 276 -20.89 -5.46 -21.81
N LEU A 277 -19.56 -5.56 -21.65
CA LEU A 277 -18.77 -6.73 -22.06
C LEU A 277 -19.22 -7.98 -21.28
N GLU A 278 -19.33 -7.88 -19.96
CA GLU A 278 -19.81 -8.96 -19.08
C GLU A 278 -21.25 -9.39 -19.42
N LEU A 279 -22.10 -8.43 -19.86
CA LEU A 279 -23.45 -8.67 -20.37
C LEU A 279 -23.50 -9.17 -21.82
N ARG A 280 -22.36 -9.41 -22.45
CA ARG A 280 -22.19 -9.77 -23.84
C ARG A 280 -22.82 -8.77 -24.84
N ASN A 281 -23.04 -7.53 -24.39
CA ASN A 281 -23.49 -6.43 -25.27
C ASN A 281 -22.26 -5.71 -25.86
N TYR A 282 -21.57 -6.39 -26.74
CA TYR A 282 -20.31 -5.96 -27.32
C TYR A 282 -20.41 -4.64 -28.10
N SER A 283 -21.58 -4.37 -28.70
CA SER A 283 -21.78 -3.15 -29.47
C SER A 283 -21.77 -1.89 -28.59
N GLU A 284 -22.44 -1.95 -27.44
CA GLU A 284 -22.42 -0.84 -26.47
C GLU A 284 -21.10 -0.73 -25.75
N ALA A 285 -20.46 -1.87 -25.45
CA ALA A 285 -19.12 -1.91 -24.90
C ALA A 285 -18.12 -1.17 -25.81
N LEU A 286 -18.12 -1.48 -27.11
CA LEU A 286 -17.25 -0.81 -28.10
C LEU A 286 -17.48 0.70 -28.18
N LYS A 287 -18.74 1.18 -28.09
CA LYS A 287 -19.02 2.63 -28.07
C LYS A 287 -18.33 3.31 -26.88
N CYS A 288 -18.41 2.69 -25.70
CA CYS A 288 -17.75 3.20 -24.50
C CYS A 288 -16.22 3.23 -24.67
N PHE A 289 -15.63 2.13 -25.12
CA PHE A 289 -14.19 2.03 -25.28
C PHE A 289 -13.64 2.93 -26.39
N TYR A 290 -14.34 3.10 -27.53
CA TYR A 290 -13.96 4.06 -28.56
C TYR A 290 -14.05 5.52 -28.09
N LYS A 291 -15.05 5.86 -27.28
CA LYS A 291 -15.13 7.19 -26.66
C LYS A 291 -13.85 7.46 -25.84
N VAL A 292 -13.39 6.46 -25.09
CA VAL A 292 -12.17 6.59 -24.27
C VAL A 292 -10.93 6.67 -25.17
N ASP A 293 -10.78 5.78 -26.15
CA ASP A 293 -9.63 5.77 -27.07
C ASP A 293 -9.49 7.09 -27.86
N TYR A 294 -10.64 7.72 -28.18
CA TYR A 294 -10.65 9.02 -28.87
C TYR A 294 -10.27 10.20 -27.97
N LEU A 295 -10.70 10.19 -26.69
CA LEU A 295 -10.54 11.32 -25.78
C LEU A 295 -9.27 11.22 -24.90
N ASP A 296 -8.74 10.02 -24.70
CA ASP A 296 -7.56 9.77 -23.89
C ASP A 296 -6.48 9.09 -24.75
N SER A 297 -5.31 9.71 -24.82
CA SER A 297 -4.14 9.14 -25.53
C SER A 297 -3.55 7.90 -24.84
N ASN A 298 -4.06 7.51 -23.67
CA ASN A 298 -3.62 6.33 -22.94
C ASN A 298 -4.18 5.04 -23.58
N ASN A 299 -3.37 3.99 -23.60
CA ASN A 299 -3.69 2.70 -24.19
C ASN A 299 -4.71 1.84 -23.42
N LYS A 300 -5.40 2.42 -22.40
CA LYS A 300 -6.32 1.69 -21.50
C LYS A 300 -7.49 1.03 -22.22
N ALA A 301 -7.96 1.62 -23.31
CA ALA A 301 -9.08 1.10 -24.08
C ALA A 301 -8.66 0.08 -25.15
N TRP A 302 -7.39 -0.07 -25.48
CA TRP A 302 -6.96 -0.93 -26.61
C TRP A 302 -7.28 -2.40 -26.41
N ARG A 303 -6.97 -2.95 -25.20
CA ARG A 303 -7.28 -4.36 -24.90
C ARG A 303 -8.75 -4.69 -24.99
N PRO A 304 -9.66 -3.95 -24.31
CA PRO A 304 -11.09 -4.23 -24.44
C PRO A 304 -11.65 -3.96 -25.84
N ILE A 305 -11.11 -2.99 -26.62
CA ILE A 305 -11.51 -2.80 -28.02
C ILE A 305 -11.08 -4.00 -28.85
N ALA A 306 -9.85 -4.47 -28.71
CA ALA A 306 -9.33 -5.61 -29.45
C ALA A 306 -10.18 -6.86 -29.19
N TRP A 307 -10.44 -7.17 -27.91
CA TRP A 307 -11.25 -8.32 -27.53
C TRP A 307 -12.71 -8.23 -27.98
N CYS A 308 -13.37 -7.10 -27.75
CA CYS A 308 -14.73 -6.90 -28.27
C CYS A 308 -14.81 -6.95 -29.80
N SER A 309 -13.77 -6.49 -30.51
CA SER A 309 -13.70 -6.59 -31.97
C SER A 309 -13.58 -8.05 -32.42
N PHE A 310 -12.78 -8.86 -31.72
CA PHE A 310 -12.73 -10.31 -31.94
C PHE A 310 -14.09 -10.96 -31.74
N LEU A 311 -14.75 -10.73 -30.58
CA LEU A 311 -16.05 -11.30 -30.25
C LEU A 311 -17.19 -10.86 -31.19
N THR A 312 -17.00 -9.77 -31.94
CA THR A 312 -17.98 -9.28 -32.95
C THR A 312 -17.60 -9.65 -34.39
N GLY A 313 -16.63 -10.53 -34.59
CA GLY A 313 -16.16 -10.97 -35.91
C GLY A 313 -15.36 -9.93 -36.70
N LYS A 314 -14.95 -8.82 -36.07
CA LYS A 314 -14.16 -7.76 -36.71
C LYS A 314 -12.67 -8.06 -36.55
N TYR A 315 -12.23 -9.20 -37.05
CA TYR A 315 -10.90 -9.75 -36.79
C TYR A 315 -9.75 -8.85 -37.27
N ASP A 316 -9.89 -8.19 -38.44
CA ASP A 316 -8.86 -7.23 -38.90
C ASP A 316 -8.71 -6.04 -37.96
N GLN A 317 -9.81 -5.58 -37.37
CA GLN A 317 -9.77 -4.51 -36.40
C GLN A 317 -9.11 -4.99 -35.09
N ALA A 318 -9.45 -6.18 -34.61
CA ALA A 318 -8.80 -6.80 -33.45
C ALA A 318 -7.29 -6.92 -33.68
N ARG A 319 -6.87 -7.44 -34.84
CA ARG A 319 -5.46 -7.53 -35.26
C ARG A 319 -4.75 -6.18 -35.20
N ASN A 320 -5.40 -5.10 -35.68
CA ASN A 320 -4.78 -3.78 -35.68
C ASN A 320 -4.55 -3.25 -34.25
N TYR A 321 -5.47 -3.49 -33.32
CA TYR A 321 -5.30 -3.12 -31.93
C TYR A 321 -4.28 -4.02 -31.23
N TYR A 322 -4.28 -5.34 -31.50
CA TYR A 322 -3.25 -6.22 -30.93
C TYR A 322 -1.84 -5.84 -31.43
N LYS A 323 -1.65 -5.42 -32.68
CA LYS A 323 -0.37 -4.89 -33.16
C LYS A 323 0.11 -3.70 -32.33
N LYS A 324 -0.79 -2.78 -31.95
CA LYS A 324 -0.43 -1.64 -31.06
C LYS A 324 -0.07 -2.13 -29.65
N ILE A 325 -0.82 -3.08 -29.11
CA ILE A 325 -0.59 -3.65 -27.77
C ILE A 325 0.74 -4.38 -27.72
N LEU A 326 1.02 -5.23 -28.72
CA LEU A 326 2.24 -6.03 -28.81
C LEU A 326 3.51 -5.18 -28.93
N ALA A 327 3.42 -3.95 -29.46
CA ALA A 327 4.51 -2.99 -29.51
C ALA A 327 4.82 -2.36 -28.12
N ASN A 328 3.95 -2.54 -27.11
CA ASN A 328 4.01 -1.87 -25.80
C ASN A 328 4.00 -2.87 -24.64
N GLN A 329 4.99 -3.74 -24.53
CA GLN A 329 5.13 -4.73 -23.46
C GLN A 329 3.86 -5.57 -23.23
N PRO A 330 3.52 -6.48 -24.15
CA PRO A 330 2.34 -7.32 -24.02
C PRO A 330 2.44 -8.27 -22.82
N ASN A 331 1.31 -8.58 -22.18
CA ASN A 331 1.21 -9.67 -21.23
C ASN A 331 0.89 -11.01 -21.94
N THR A 332 0.82 -12.11 -21.20
CA THR A 332 0.50 -13.45 -21.73
C THR A 332 -0.87 -13.47 -22.39
N GLN A 333 -1.88 -12.87 -21.77
CA GLN A 333 -3.25 -12.79 -22.30
C GLN A 333 -3.31 -12.00 -23.62
N ASP A 334 -2.48 -10.96 -23.78
CA ASP A 334 -2.41 -10.21 -25.05
C ASP A 334 -1.90 -11.08 -26.20
N LEU A 335 -0.90 -11.94 -25.93
CA LEU A 335 -0.37 -12.89 -26.90
C LEU A 335 -1.39 -14.00 -27.21
N LEU A 336 -2.06 -14.52 -26.19
CA LEU A 336 -3.12 -15.52 -26.35
C LEU A 336 -4.23 -14.99 -27.26
N ASN A 337 -4.76 -13.82 -26.95
CA ASN A 337 -5.85 -13.21 -27.72
C ASN A 337 -5.42 -12.77 -29.12
N ALA A 338 -4.15 -12.35 -29.31
CA ALA A 338 -3.59 -12.12 -30.65
C ALA A 338 -3.53 -13.43 -31.43
N GLY A 339 -3.14 -14.54 -30.81
CA GLY A 339 -3.19 -15.87 -31.41
C GLY A 339 -4.59 -16.27 -31.85
N HIS A 340 -5.60 -16.08 -30.99
CA HIS A 340 -7.02 -16.32 -31.35
C HIS A 340 -7.45 -15.48 -32.57
N THR A 341 -7.01 -14.22 -32.61
CA THR A 341 -7.32 -13.31 -33.72
C THR A 341 -6.69 -13.77 -35.04
N GLU A 342 -5.42 -14.18 -34.99
CA GLU A 342 -4.74 -14.71 -36.19
C GLU A 342 -5.37 -16.02 -36.65
N TRP A 343 -5.79 -16.88 -35.72
CA TRP A 343 -6.47 -18.11 -36.07
C TRP A 343 -7.82 -17.86 -36.74
N ALA A 344 -8.64 -17.00 -36.19
CA ALA A 344 -9.92 -16.60 -36.82
C ALA A 344 -9.73 -15.98 -38.22
N LEU A 345 -8.57 -15.41 -38.49
CA LEU A 345 -8.16 -14.90 -39.82
C LEU A 345 -7.48 -15.97 -40.70
N GLN A 346 -7.53 -17.26 -40.31
CA GLN A 346 -6.95 -18.40 -40.98
C GLN A 346 -5.41 -18.32 -41.13
N ASN A 347 -4.75 -17.49 -40.31
CA ASN A 347 -3.29 -17.42 -40.25
C ASN A 347 -2.76 -18.36 -39.14
N ILE A 348 -2.81 -19.66 -39.42
CA ILE A 348 -2.43 -20.73 -38.46
C ILE A 348 -0.98 -20.56 -37.98
N LYS A 349 -0.07 -20.20 -38.88
CA LYS A 349 1.33 -19.99 -38.50
C LYS A 349 1.50 -18.83 -37.52
N GLY A 350 0.79 -17.73 -37.75
CA GLY A 350 0.79 -16.58 -36.85
C GLY A 350 0.18 -16.92 -35.50
N ALA A 351 -0.88 -17.70 -35.49
CA ALA A 351 -1.53 -18.15 -34.24
C ALA A 351 -0.59 -19.00 -33.38
N ILE A 352 0.05 -20.01 -33.97
CA ILE A 352 1.03 -20.89 -33.29
C ILE A 352 2.18 -20.06 -32.73
N GLU A 353 2.71 -19.11 -33.50
CA GLU A 353 3.80 -18.26 -33.04
C GLU A 353 3.43 -17.42 -31.82
N PHE A 354 2.24 -16.82 -31.78
CA PHE A 354 1.77 -16.08 -30.61
C PHE A 354 1.52 -16.99 -29.42
N TYR A 355 0.97 -18.18 -29.61
CA TYR A 355 0.77 -19.14 -28.54
C TYR A 355 2.11 -19.64 -27.96
N ARG A 356 3.10 -19.91 -28.84
CA ARG A 356 4.46 -20.23 -28.40
C ARG A 356 5.05 -19.13 -27.51
N GLN A 357 4.96 -17.87 -27.94
CA GLN A 357 5.42 -16.72 -27.16
C GLN A 357 4.66 -16.60 -25.84
N ALA A 358 3.36 -16.89 -25.80
CA ALA A 358 2.57 -16.90 -24.57
C ALA A 358 3.08 -17.95 -23.58
N VAL A 359 3.31 -19.18 -24.04
CA VAL A 359 3.88 -20.27 -23.24
C VAL A 359 5.30 -19.91 -22.73
N GLU A 360 6.15 -19.38 -23.60
CA GLU A 360 7.50 -18.95 -23.19
C GLU A 360 7.48 -17.88 -22.13
N LYS A 361 6.54 -16.96 -22.19
CA LYS A 361 6.35 -15.89 -21.19
C LYS A 361 5.88 -16.40 -19.84
N GLU A 362 5.14 -17.53 -19.80
CA GLU A 362 4.74 -18.26 -18.61
C GLU A 362 5.80 -19.26 -18.12
N ASN A 363 7.08 -18.95 -18.33
CA ASN A 363 8.21 -19.82 -17.94
C ASN A 363 8.12 -21.25 -18.54
N ARG A 364 7.52 -21.38 -19.71
CA ARG A 364 7.25 -22.66 -20.41
C ARG A 364 6.28 -23.58 -19.68
N ASP A 365 5.42 -23.03 -18.81
CA ASP A 365 4.33 -23.79 -18.18
C ASP A 365 3.17 -23.97 -19.15
N PHE A 366 3.21 -25.08 -19.90
CA PHE A 366 2.16 -25.41 -20.87
C PHE A 366 0.79 -25.68 -20.18
N TYR A 367 0.78 -26.22 -18.97
CA TYR A 367 -0.47 -26.51 -18.28
C TYR A 367 -1.20 -25.24 -17.89
N LYS A 368 -0.49 -24.26 -17.36
CA LYS A 368 -1.06 -22.96 -17.07
C LYS A 368 -1.61 -22.25 -18.32
N PHE A 369 -0.83 -22.24 -19.40
CA PHE A 369 -1.30 -21.74 -20.69
C PHE A 369 -2.58 -22.46 -21.14
N GLN A 370 -2.63 -23.79 -21.04
CA GLN A 370 -3.79 -24.59 -21.45
C GLN A 370 -5.04 -24.25 -20.57
N GLU A 371 -4.87 -24.03 -19.28
CA GLU A 371 -5.98 -23.60 -18.41
C GLU A 371 -6.56 -22.25 -18.86
N GLU A 372 -5.70 -21.27 -19.16
CA GLU A 372 -6.11 -19.95 -19.68
C GLU A 372 -6.79 -20.09 -21.05
N PHE A 373 -6.19 -20.85 -21.97
CA PHE A 373 -6.74 -21.09 -23.29
C PHE A 373 -8.14 -21.77 -23.24
N ASN A 374 -8.32 -22.75 -22.34
CA ASN A 374 -9.60 -23.46 -22.22
C ASN A 374 -10.77 -22.54 -21.81
N GLN A 375 -10.49 -21.42 -21.13
CA GLN A 375 -11.53 -20.45 -20.76
C GLN A 375 -12.09 -19.74 -21.99
N ASP A 376 -11.31 -19.61 -23.06
CA ASP A 376 -11.70 -18.90 -24.29
C ASP A 376 -12.29 -19.83 -25.38
N ILE A 377 -12.30 -21.16 -25.15
CA ILE A 377 -12.86 -22.13 -26.11
C ILE A 377 -14.30 -21.79 -26.54
N PRO A 378 -15.22 -21.43 -25.64
CA PRO A 378 -16.59 -21.05 -26.05
C PRO A 378 -16.61 -19.89 -27.07
N ASP A 379 -15.72 -18.93 -26.92
CA ASP A 379 -15.64 -17.77 -27.80
C ASP A 379 -14.96 -18.13 -29.14
N LEU A 380 -14.01 -19.08 -29.14
CA LEU A 380 -13.42 -19.63 -30.36
C LEU A 380 -14.45 -20.40 -31.20
N ILE A 381 -15.30 -21.20 -30.55
CA ILE A 381 -16.38 -21.91 -31.22
C ILE A 381 -17.37 -20.92 -31.87
N VAL A 382 -17.72 -19.84 -31.16
CA VAL A 382 -18.55 -18.77 -31.73
C VAL A 382 -17.87 -18.07 -32.91
N ALA A 383 -16.55 -17.97 -32.87
CA ALA A 383 -15.75 -17.44 -34.00
C ALA A 383 -15.67 -18.40 -35.21
N GLY A 384 -16.22 -19.62 -35.10
CA GLY A 384 -16.29 -20.61 -36.19
C GLY A 384 -15.16 -21.61 -36.21
N ILE A 385 -14.38 -21.72 -35.10
CA ILE A 385 -13.32 -22.71 -34.95
C ILE A 385 -13.92 -24.01 -34.36
N GLU A 386 -13.70 -25.15 -35.03
CA GLU A 386 -14.25 -26.42 -34.59
C GLU A 386 -13.41 -27.09 -33.47
N ASP A 387 -14.06 -27.89 -32.63
CA ASP A 387 -13.41 -28.63 -31.51
C ASP A 387 -12.24 -29.49 -31.99
N THR A 388 -12.37 -30.09 -33.20
CA THR A 388 -11.33 -30.89 -33.82
C THR A 388 -10.10 -30.06 -34.18
N GLU A 389 -10.32 -28.84 -34.65
CA GLU A 389 -9.22 -27.88 -34.96
C GLU A 389 -8.53 -27.42 -33.69
N ILE A 390 -9.27 -27.25 -32.57
CA ILE A 390 -8.72 -26.88 -31.26
C ILE A 390 -7.73 -27.95 -30.78
N SER A 391 -8.15 -29.21 -30.83
CA SER A 391 -7.29 -30.34 -30.45
C SER A 391 -6.02 -30.42 -31.32
N LEU A 392 -6.16 -30.24 -32.62
CA LEU A 392 -5.05 -30.24 -33.56
C LEU A 392 -4.07 -29.08 -33.31
N MET A 393 -4.61 -27.90 -33.01
CA MET A 393 -3.80 -26.72 -32.67
C MET A 393 -2.95 -26.97 -31.42
N MET A 394 -3.53 -27.60 -30.38
CA MET A 394 -2.80 -27.91 -29.15
C MET A 394 -1.69 -28.92 -29.39
N ASP A 395 -1.92 -29.93 -30.25
CA ASP A 395 -0.90 -30.92 -30.60
C ASP A 395 0.22 -30.29 -31.44
N GLN A 396 -0.12 -29.43 -32.40
CA GLN A 396 0.87 -28.68 -33.16
C GLN A 396 1.73 -27.77 -32.27
N LEU A 397 1.12 -27.08 -31.31
CA LEU A 397 1.84 -26.22 -30.38
C LEU A 397 2.81 -27.05 -29.52
N ARG A 398 2.39 -28.22 -29.00
CA ARG A 398 3.26 -29.13 -28.24
C ARG A 398 4.45 -29.59 -29.08
N TYR A 399 4.22 -29.93 -30.36
CA TYR A 399 5.27 -30.34 -31.27
C TYR A 399 6.30 -29.20 -31.46
N VAL A 400 5.85 -27.98 -31.76
CA VAL A 400 6.75 -26.83 -31.94
C VAL A 400 7.54 -26.51 -30.67
N LEU A 401 6.94 -26.66 -29.48
CA LEU A 401 7.64 -26.46 -28.21
C LEU A 401 8.68 -27.55 -27.93
N SER A 402 8.44 -28.80 -28.38
CA SER A 402 9.42 -29.90 -28.23
C SER A 402 10.60 -29.77 -29.19
N ASP A 403 10.41 -29.23 -30.40
CA ASP A 403 11.48 -28.99 -31.37
C ASP A 403 12.42 -27.82 -31.00
N SER A 404 11.99 -26.99 -29.99
CA SER A 404 12.73 -25.82 -29.52
C SER A 404 13.62 -26.13 -28.30
N LEU A 405 13.71 -27.40 -27.90
CA LEU A 405 14.57 -27.95 -26.86
C LEU A 405 15.81 -28.60 -27.46
#